data_9ea9f6d1669a7a57567483335451ea19
#
_entry.id   9ea9f6d1669a7a57567483335451ea19
#
_cell.length_a   1.000
_cell.length_b   1.000
_cell.length_c   1.000
_cell.angle_alpha   90.00
_cell.angle_beta   90.00
_cell.angle_gamma   90.00
#
_symmetry.space_group_name_H-M   'P 1'
#
loop_
_entity.id
_entity.type
_entity.pdbx_description
1 polymer ?
#
loop_
_entity_poly.entity_id
_entity_poly.type
_entity_poly.pdbx_seq_one_letter_code
_entity_poly.pdbx_strand_id
1 'polypeptide(L)'
;VLAEFTMTSGNFPSVTRVLLSKITDKDSKMSYVYDQHVFHYVTCEGITYLCMADQGSKRRVAFAFLEDARRRFGAAYGRAARDAPAFTMNADFGPVLQRQMHFYNSDPSSDELAKVKTQLDDVRHVMVENVEKVLERGEKIELLVDKTDRLTQQAFKFENTSKQLRSALFWRKVRMYALFAAAL
;
A
#
# COMPACT_ATOMS: atom_id res chain seq x y z
N VAL A 1 -8.79 -0.44 0.23
CA VAL A 1 -7.49 -0.39 -0.46
C VAL A 1 -7.67 0.40 -1.75
N LEU A 2 -6.81 1.40 -2.00
CA LEU A 2 -6.85 2.26 -3.19
C LEU A 2 -5.90 1.76 -4.29
N ALA A 3 -4.71 1.35 -3.89
CA ALA A 3 -3.71 0.73 -4.74
C ALA A 3 -2.86 -0.26 -3.94
N GLU A 4 -2.40 -1.30 -4.58
CA GLU A 4 -1.51 -2.29 -3.98
C GLU A 4 -0.55 -2.88 -5.01
N PHE A 5 0.58 -3.37 -4.53
CA PHE A 5 1.53 -4.15 -5.31
C PHE A 5 2.20 -5.19 -4.41
N THR A 6 2.43 -6.37 -4.94
CA THR A 6 3.12 -7.45 -4.23
C THR A 6 4.12 -8.16 -5.13
N MET A 7 5.24 -8.60 -4.54
CA MET A 7 6.27 -9.40 -5.19
C MET A 7 6.17 -10.88 -4.82
N THR A 8 5.33 -11.23 -3.85
CA THR A 8 5.17 -12.60 -3.34
C THR A 8 3.72 -13.03 -3.39
N SER A 9 3.46 -14.33 -3.45
CA SER A 9 2.14 -14.91 -3.31
C SER A 9 1.90 -15.38 -1.87
N GLY A 10 0.64 -15.46 -1.46
CA GLY A 10 0.27 -15.87 -0.11
C GLY A 10 -1.06 -15.27 0.34
N ASN A 11 -1.39 -15.45 1.62
CA ASN A 11 -2.61 -14.92 2.23
C ASN A 11 -2.42 -13.57 2.91
N PHE A 12 -1.27 -12.91 2.74
CA PHE A 12 -0.99 -11.61 3.33
C PHE A 12 -2.03 -10.52 2.99
N PRO A 13 -2.77 -10.53 1.85
CA PRO A 13 -3.87 -9.59 1.65
C PRO A 13 -4.97 -9.71 2.71
N SER A 14 -5.27 -10.94 3.15
CA SER A 14 -6.25 -11.18 4.22
C SER A 14 -5.73 -10.69 5.57
N VAL A 15 -4.48 -11.00 5.91
CA VAL A 15 -3.81 -10.48 7.13
C VAL A 15 -3.77 -8.95 7.11
N THR A 16 -3.39 -8.34 6.00
CA THR A 16 -3.36 -6.88 5.84
C THR A 16 -4.73 -6.25 6.07
N ARG A 17 -5.82 -6.83 5.56
CA ARG A 17 -7.18 -6.31 5.78
C ARG A 17 -7.56 -6.31 7.26
N VAL A 18 -7.22 -7.38 7.98
CA VAL A 18 -7.46 -7.46 9.43
C VAL A 18 -6.63 -6.39 10.15
N LEU A 19 -5.34 -6.25 9.83
CA LEU A 19 -4.52 -5.19 10.42
C LEU A 19 -5.08 -3.79 10.13
N LEU A 20 -5.48 -3.52 8.89
CA LEU A 20 -6.08 -2.24 8.51
C LEU A 20 -7.38 -1.93 9.25
N SER A 21 -8.18 -2.95 9.61
CA SER A 21 -9.41 -2.74 10.39
C SER A 21 -9.16 -2.35 11.86
N LYS A 22 -7.95 -2.62 12.37
CA LYS A 22 -7.54 -2.27 13.74
C LYS A 22 -6.74 -0.95 13.80
N ILE A 23 -6.29 -0.43 12.66
CA ILE A 23 -5.58 0.85 12.57
C ILE A 23 -6.62 1.99 12.61
N THR A 24 -6.38 2.96 13.46
CA THR A 24 -7.24 4.16 13.57
C THR A 24 -6.87 5.18 12.50
N ASP A 25 -7.82 6.06 12.14
CA ASP A 25 -7.61 7.15 11.18
C ASP A 25 -6.68 8.27 11.68
N LYS A 26 -6.21 8.17 12.93
CA LYS A 26 -5.28 9.14 13.51
C LYS A 26 -3.88 8.95 12.91
N ASP A 27 -3.20 10.06 12.66
CA ASP A 27 -1.82 10.06 12.20
C ASP A 27 -0.94 9.25 13.17
N SER A 28 -0.31 8.22 12.67
CA SER A 28 0.48 7.27 13.46
C SER A 28 1.50 6.52 12.61
N LYS A 29 2.54 6.02 13.27
CA LYS A 29 3.57 5.15 12.67
C LYS A 29 3.79 3.97 13.60
N MET A 30 3.71 2.75 13.08
CA MET A 30 3.89 1.55 13.89
C MET A 30 4.41 0.38 13.06
N SER A 31 4.90 -0.63 13.75
CA SER A 31 5.35 -1.90 13.18
C SER A 31 4.70 -3.06 13.91
N TYR A 32 4.10 -3.98 13.18
CA TYR A 32 3.57 -5.23 13.72
C TYR A 32 4.44 -6.40 13.30
N VAL A 33 4.97 -7.13 14.27
CA VAL A 33 5.74 -8.36 14.01
C VAL A 33 4.77 -9.53 13.92
N TYR A 34 4.93 -10.31 12.85
CA TYR A 34 4.20 -11.54 12.64
C TYR A 34 5.14 -12.61 12.05
N ASP A 35 5.51 -13.59 12.86
CA ASP A 35 6.51 -14.61 12.52
C ASP A 35 7.83 -13.99 12.02
N GLN A 36 8.23 -14.34 10.81
CA GLN A 36 9.45 -13.84 10.15
C GLN A 36 9.22 -12.55 9.35
N HIS A 37 8.04 -11.95 9.43
CA HIS A 37 7.66 -10.76 8.69
C HIS A 37 7.28 -9.62 9.62
N VAL A 38 7.43 -8.41 9.13
CA VAL A 38 7.03 -7.19 9.84
C VAL A 38 6.17 -6.34 8.92
N PHE A 39 5.00 -5.99 9.39
CA PHE A 39 4.12 -5.03 8.74
C PHE A 39 4.41 -3.64 9.30
N HIS A 40 4.90 -2.76 8.46
CA HIS A 40 5.14 -1.35 8.80
C HIS A 40 4.04 -0.50 8.21
N TYR A 41 3.55 0.49 8.95
CA TYR A 41 2.59 1.43 8.40
C TYR A 41 2.81 2.86 8.86
N VAL A 42 2.31 3.77 8.05
CA VAL A 42 2.19 5.20 8.32
C VAL A 42 0.78 5.61 7.96
N THR A 43 0.03 6.16 8.92
CA THR A 43 -1.25 6.82 8.67
C THR A 43 -1.02 8.32 8.67
N CYS A 44 -1.47 8.98 7.63
CA CYS A 44 -1.38 10.43 7.49
C CYS A 44 -2.62 10.95 6.75
N GLU A 45 -3.28 11.96 7.33
CA GLU A 45 -4.47 12.58 6.76
C GLU A 45 -5.58 11.58 6.41
N GLY A 46 -5.76 10.52 7.21
CA GLY A 46 -6.79 9.49 7.01
C GLY A 46 -6.46 8.47 5.92
N ILE A 47 -5.25 8.45 5.40
CA ILE A 47 -4.76 7.44 4.45
C ILE A 47 -3.65 6.63 5.10
N THR A 48 -3.79 5.31 5.10
CA THR A 48 -2.78 4.39 5.63
C THR A 48 -1.92 3.83 4.50
N TYR A 49 -0.62 3.99 4.63
CA TYR A 49 0.41 3.39 3.79
C TYR A 49 1.03 2.23 4.54
N LEU A 50 1.00 1.04 3.97
CA LEU A 50 1.45 -0.19 4.63
C LEU A 50 2.37 -0.97 3.71
N CYS A 51 3.44 -1.54 4.27
CA CYS A 51 4.28 -2.52 3.59
C CYS A 51 4.61 -3.69 4.51
N MET A 52 4.80 -4.85 3.92
CA MET A 52 5.35 -6.03 4.59
C MET A 52 6.82 -6.19 4.18
N ALA A 53 7.68 -6.49 5.15
CA ALA A 53 9.10 -6.75 4.94
C ALA A 53 9.53 -7.97 5.77
N ASP A 54 10.63 -8.63 5.40
CA ASP A 54 11.23 -9.67 6.23
C ASP A 54 11.77 -9.07 7.53
N GLN A 55 11.74 -9.83 8.64
CA GLN A 55 12.19 -9.39 9.95
C GLN A 55 13.67 -8.95 9.96
N GLY A 56 14.51 -9.52 9.07
CA GLY A 56 15.90 -9.12 8.89
C GLY A 56 16.10 -7.79 8.15
N SER A 57 15.05 -7.25 7.56
CA SER A 57 15.11 -5.99 6.81
C SER A 57 15.28 -4.79 7.74
N LYS A 58 16.06 -3.80 7.28
CA LYS A 58 16.27 -2.58 8.07
C LYS A 58 14.98 -1.76 8.12
N ARG A 59 14.39 -1.59 9.30
CA ARG A 59 13.17 -0.80 9.54
C ARG A 59 13.19 0.57 8.85
N ARG A 60 14.34 1.27 8.91
CA ARG A 60 14.50 2.57 8.27
C ARG A 60 14.24 2.54 6.76
N VAL A 61 14.56 1.44 6.07
CA VAL A 61 14.32 1.28 4.62
C VAL A 61 12.83 1.15 4.34
N ALA A 62 12.13 0.35 5.14
CA ALA A 62 10.68 0.21 5.02
C ALA A 62 9.95 1.54 5.24
N PHE A 63 10.32 2.31 6.26
CA PHE A 63 9.71 3.63 6.49
C PHE A 63 10.11 4.67 5.45
N ALA A 64 11.32 4.60 4.89
CA ALA A 64 11.73 5.44 3.76
C ALA A 64 10.87 5.17 2.52
N PHE A 65 10.62 3.90 2.23
CA PHE A 65 9.69 3.48 1.17
C PHE A 65 8.28 4.03 1.40
N LEU A 66 7.73 3.86 2.62
CA LEU A 66 6.40 4.33 2.96
C LEU A 66 6.27 5.85 2.84
N GLU A 67 7.27 6.60 3.26
CA GLU A 67 7.28 8.06 3.17
C GLU A 67 7.38 8.56 1.71
N ASP A 68 8.18 7.89 0.88
CA ASP A 68 8.24 8.18 -0.55
C ASP A 68 6.92 7.84 -1.25
N ALA A 69 6.31 6.69 -0.93
CA ALA A 69 4.99 6.31 -1.43
C ALA A 69 3.92 7.33 -1.03
N ARG A 70 3.91 7.77 0.23
CA ARG A 70 3.02 8.81 0.75
C ARG A 70 3.15 10.11 -0.03
N ARG A 71 4.38 10.60 -0.19
CA ARG A 71 4.68 11.84 -0.91
C ARG A 71 4.20 11.78 -2.35
N ARG A 72 4.50 10.69 -3.07
CA ARG A 72 4.11 10.51 -4.48
C ARG A 72 2.61 10.37 -4.64
N PHE A 73 1.98 9.59 -3.77
CA PHE A 73 0.54 9.37 -3.78
C PHE A 73 -0.22 10.66 -3.48
N GLY A 74 0.20 11.39 -2.44
CA GLY A 74 -0.39 12.68 -2.07
C GLY A 74 -0.25 13.72 -3.18
N ALA A 75 0.90 13.78 -3.86
CA ALA A 75 1.12 14.68 -5.00
C ALA A 75 0.23 14.32 -6.22
N ALA A 76 -0.03 13.02 -6.45
CA ALA A 76 -0.82 12.58 -7.59
C ALA A 76 -2.34 12.70 -7.36
N TYR A 77 -2.82 12.41 -6.16
CA TYR A 77 -4.25 12.24 -5.91
C TYR A 77 -4.81 13.19 -4.84
N GLY A 78 -3.99 13.63 -3.88
CA GLY A 78 -4.38 14.59 -2.86
C GLY A 78 -5.68 14.19 -2.14
N ARG A 79 -6.60 15.15 -2.00
CA ARG A 79 -7.90 14.92 -1.33
C ARG A 79 -8.83 13.97 -2.07
N ALA A 80 -8.67 13.79 -3.38
CA ALA A 80 -9.53 12.91 -4.18
C ALA A 80 -9.42 11.44 -3.76
N ALA A 81 -8.34 11.07 -3.06
CA ALA A 81 -8.12 9.72 -2.59
C ALA A 81 -9.10 9.27 -1.49
N ARG A 82 -9.64 10.20 -0.68
CA ARG A 82 -10.49 9.86 0.46
C ARG A 82 -11.82 9.26 0.07
N ASP A 83 -12.42 9.76 -1.01
CA ASP A 83 -13.75 9.35 -1.47
C ASP A 83 -13.67 8.41 -2.67
N ALA A 84 -12.45 7.97 -3.03
CA ALA A 84 -12.25 7.13 -4.20
C ALA A 84 -12.68 5.68 -3.93
N PRO A 85 -13.34 5.03 -4.90
CA PRO A 85 -13.65 3.61 -4.80
C PRO A 85 -12.39 2.74 -4.68
N ALA A 86 -12.55 1.55 -4.09
CA ALA A 86 -11.46 0.60 -3.95
C ALA A 86 -10.80 0.29 -5.30
N PHE A 87 -9.46 0.17 -5.30
CA PHE A 87 -8.62 -0.17 -6.44
C PHE A 87 -8.67 0.79 -7.64
N THR A 88 -9.34 1.93 -7.53
CA THR A 88 -9.45 2.90 -8.63
C THR A 88 -8.08 3.44 -9.07
N MET A 89 -7.13 3.53 -8.14
CA MET A 89 -5.80 4.07 -8.39
C MET A 89 -4.76 2.98 -8.68
N ASN A 90 -5.17 1.71 -8.69
CA ASN A 90 -4.23 0.59 -8.82
C ASN A 90 -3.55 0.53 -10.19
N ALA A 91 -4.28 0.85 -11.26
CA ALA A 91 -3.74 0.83 -12.61
C ALA A 91 -2.61 1.85 -12.82
N ASP A 92 -2.72 3.01 -12.18
CA ASP A 92 -1.77 4.11 -12.36
C ASP A 92 -0.68 4.08 -11.28
N PHE A 93 -1.02 3.76 -10.03
CA PHE A 93 -0.07 3.79 -8.91
C PHE A 93 0.60 2.45 -8.62
N GLY A 94 0.02 1.31 -9.00
CA GLY A 94 0.64 -0.01 -8.88
C GLY A 94 2.04 -0.09 -9.50
N PRO A 95 2.24 0.37 -10.75
CA PRO A 95 3.57 0.44 -11.38
C PRO A 95 4.55 1.37 -10.65
N VAL A 96 4.06 2.41 -9.96
CA VAL A 96 4.89 3.29 -9.13
C VAL A 96 5.38 2.54 -7.91
N LEU A 97 4.48 1.84 -7.20
CA LEU A 97 4.83 0.99 -6.06
C LEU A 97 5.85 -0.08 -6.46
N GLN A 98 5.63 -0.74 -7.59
CA GLN A 98 6.56 -1.74 -8.11
C GLN A 98 7.98 -1.19 -8.30
N ARG A 99 8.12 -0.05 -8.99
CA ARG A 99 9.44 0.57 -9.21
C ARG A 99 10.10 0.98 -7.89
N GLN A 100 9.33 1.55 -6.96
CA GLN A 100 9.86 1.94 -5.66
C GLN A 100 10.29 0.72 -4.83
N MET A 101 9.50 -0.36 -4.81
CA MET A 101 9.89 -1.60 -4.12
C MET A 101 11.19 -2.17 -4.69
N HIS A 102 11.35 -2.22 -6.01
CA HIS A 102 12.60 -2.65 -6.63
C HIS A 102 13.77 -1.75 -6.22
N PHE A 103 13.59 -0.44 -6.25
CA PHE A 103 14.62 0.52 -5.86
C PHE A 103 15.09 0.30 -4.41
N TYR A 104 14.15 0.25 -3.46
CA TYR A 104 14.47 0.09 -2.04
C TYR A 104 15.00 -1.31 -1.68
N ASN A 105 14.73 -2.33 -2.48
CA ASN A 105 15.27 -3.68 -2.31
C ASN A 105 16.67 -3.84 -2.93
N SER A 106 17.02 -3.10 -3.98
CA SER A 106 18.24 -3.30 -4.75
C SER A 106 19.47 -2.58 -4.21
N ASP A 107 19.30 -1.40 -3.59
CA ASP A 107 20.43 -0.63 -3.04
C ASP A 107 20.06 0.18 -1.79
N PRO A 108 20.27 -0.41 -0.60
CA PRO A 108 20.07 0.31 0.66
C PRO A 108 21.10 1.41 0.93
N SER A 109 22.13 1.55 0.10
CA SER A 109 23.27 2.46 0.32
C SER A 109 23.24 3.71 -0.57
N SER A 110 22.27 3.85 -1.47
CA SER A 110 22.21 4.96 -2.41
C SER A 110 22.08 6.32 -1.70
N ASP A 111 22.72 7.34 -2.27
CA ASP A 111 22.70 8.74 -1.79
C ASP A 111 21.27 9.32 -1.65
N GLU A 112 20.28 8.75 -2.34
CA GLU A 112 18.88 9.12 -2.18
C GLU A 112 18.29 8.67 -0.83
N LEU A 113 18.73 7.52 -0.29
CA LEU A 113 18.45 7.13 1.09
C LEU A 113 19.12 8.09 2.10
N ALA A 114 20.26 8.67 1.75
CA ALA A 114 20.92 9.67 2.59
C ALA A 114 20.11 10.98 2.66
N LYS A 115 19.44 11.38 1.58
CA LYS A 115 18.53 12.55 1.56
C LYS A 115 17.26 12.33 2.37
N VAL A 116 16.78 11.11 2.43
CA VAL A 116 15.65 10.73 3.29
C VAL A 116 16.08 10.54 4.76
N LYS A 117 17.38 10.36 5.01
CA LYS A 117 17.96 10.16 6.33
C LYS A 117 17.62 11.27 7.34
N THR A 118 17.53 12.49 6.90
CA THR A 118 17.25 13.66 7.76
C THR A 118 15.79 13.68 8.27
N GLN A 119 14.87 12.96 7.61
CA GLN A 119 13.47 12.84 8.01
C GLN A 119 13.18 11.54 8.78
N LEU A 120 14.17 10.67 8.93
CA LEU A 120 14.02 9.33 9.51
C LEU A 120 14.54 9.21 10.95
N ASP A 121 14.98 10.28 11.59
CA ASP A 121 15.37 10.26 13.01
C ASP A 121 14.20 9.81 13.92
N ASP A 122 12.97 10.03 13.49
CA ASP A 122 11.74 9.58 14.17
C ASP A 122 11.51 8.05 14.16
N VAL A 123 12.22 7.30 13.32
CA VAL A 123 11.99 5.83 13.22
C VAL A 123 12.50 5.08 14.45
N ARG A 124 13.38 5.66 15.24
CA ARG A 124 13.88 5.06 16.49
C ARG A 124 12.78 4.92 17.54
N HIS A 125 11.80 5.80 17.50
CA HIS A 125 10.68 5.86 18.47
C HIS A 125 9.41 5.14 17.96
N VAL A 126 9.45 4.52 16.78
CA VAL A 126 8.30 3.78 16.25
C VAL A 126 8.03 2.57 17.12
N MET A 127 6.81 2.48 17.63
CA MET A 127 6.35 1.37 18.46
C MET A 127 6.33 0.07 17.67
N VAL A 128 6.73 -1.02 18.30
CA VAL A 128 6.73 -2.37 17.72
C VAL A 128 5.88 -3.25 18.61
N GLU A 129 4.88 -3.86 18.02
CA GLU A 129 4.00 -4.79 18.70
C GLU A 129 3.92 -6.12 17.96
N ASN A 130 3.60 -7.20 18.68
CA ASN A 130 3.27 -8.47 18.05
C ASN A 130 1.82 -8.43 17.54
N VAL A 131 1.58 -8.92 16.34
CA VAL A 131 0.24 -9.02 15.74
C VAL A 131 -0.74 -9.74 16.65
N GLU A 132 -0.31 -10.76 17.38
CA GLU A 132 -1.17 -11.50 18.31
C GLU A 132 -1.81 -10.64 19.41
N LYS A 133 -1.22 -9.48 19.74
CA LYS A 133 -1.81 -8.53 20.68
C LYS A 133 -2.93 -7.70 20.08
N VAL A 134 -2.94 -7.59 18.75
CA VAL A 134 -3.89 -6.78 17.98
C VAL A 134 -5.08 -7.62 17.52
N LEU A 135 -4.83 -8.91 17.30
CA LEU A 135 -5.88 -9.87 16.95
C LEU A 135 -6.76 -10.18 18.18
N GLU A 136 -8.05 -10.26 17.97
CA GLU A 136 -8.98 -10.68 19.03
C GLU A 136 -8.76 -12.15 19.39
N ARG A 137 -9.08 -12.50 20.64
CA ARG A 137 -8.92 -13.85 21.16
C ARG A 137 -9.77 -14.83 20.34
N GLY A 138 -9.13 -15.58 19.46
CA GLY A 138 -9.80 -16.52 18.53
C GLY A 138 -9.54 -16.22 17.04
N GLU A 139 -9.07 -15.05 16.68
CA GLU A 139 -8.61 -14.72 15.33
C GLU A 139 -7.17 -15.25 15.12
N LYS A 140 -7.05 -16.58 14.95
CA LYS A 140 -5.76 -17.15 14.50
C LYS A 140 -5.72 -17.07 12.98
N ILE A 141 -4.97 -16.14 12.46
CA ILE A 141 -4.67 -16.06 11.03
C ILE A 141 -3.24 -16.53 10.85
N GLU A 142 -3.05 -17.67 10.24
CA GLU A 142 -1.72 -18.15 9.88
C GLU A 142 -1.25 -17.39 8.64
N LEU A 143 -0.07 -16.77 8.71
CA LEU A 143 0.51 -16.08 7.56
C LEU A 143 1.21 -17.10 6.66
N LEU A 144 0.65 -17.33 5.49
CA LEU A 144 1.21 -18.19 4.46
C LEU A 144 1.84 -17.31 3.39
N VAL A 145 3.17 -17.35 3.29
CA VAL A 145 3.93 -16.66 2.24
C VAL A 145 4.62 -17.70 1.37
N ASP A 146 4.23 -17.75 0.10
CA ASP A 146 4.89 -18.59 -0.87
C ASP A 146 6.06 -17.82 -1.50
N LYS A 147 7.30 -18.25 -1.19
CA LYS A 147 8.53 -17.67 -1.71
C LYS A 147 8.90 -18.19 -3.11
N THR A 148 8.02 -18.99 -3.72
CA THR A 148 8.28 -19.53 -5.06
C THR A 148 8.19 -18.41 -6.10
N ASP A 149 9.25 -18.23 -6.87
CA ASP A 149 9.42 -17.25 -7.97
C ASP A 149 8.39 -17.41 -9.12
N ARG A 150 7.12 -17.16 -8.86
CA ARG A 150 6.06 -17.11 -9.89
C ARG A 150 5.51 -15.70 -10.08
N LEU A 151 6.41 -14.78 -10.34
CA LEU A 151 6.11 -13.35 -10.52
C LEU A 151 5.37 -13.00 -11.82
N THR A 152 4.99 -13.95 -12.65
CA THR A 152 4.57 -13.61 -14.03
C THR A 152 3.08 -13.83 -14.33
N GLN A 153 2.29 -14.47 -13.50
CA GLN A 153 0.92 -14.85 -13.91
C GLN A 153 -0.25 -14.18 -13.18
N GLN A 154 -0.06 -13.53 -12.06
CA GLN A 154 -1.20 -12.91 -11.34
C GLN A 154 -1.40 -11.41 -11.59
N ALA A 155 -0.43 -10.72 -12.15
CA ALA A 155 -0.60 -9.33 -12.61
C ALA A 155 -1.69 -9.19 -13.69
N PHE A 156 -1.95 -10.25 -14.45
CA PHE A 156 -2.97 -10.24 -15.52
C PHE A 156 -4.42 -10.43 -15.04
N LYS A 157 -4.66 -10.99 -13.86
CA LYS A 157 -6.05 -11.23 -13.39
C LYS A 157 -6.72 -9.99 -12.81
N PHE A 158 -5.96 -9.05 -12.25
CA PHE A 158 -6.49 -7.78 -11.74
C PHE A 158 -6.75 -6.73 -12.83
N GLU A 159 -6.11 -6.86 -13.98
CA GLU A 159 -6.29 -5.94 -15.10
C GLU A 159 -7.72 -5.94 -15.68
N ASN A 160 -8.41 -7.08 -15.61
CA ASN A 160 -9.76 -7.20 -16.17
C ASN A 160 -10.86 -6.56 -15.32
N THR A 161 -10.70 -6.48 -13.99
CA THR A 161 -11.72 -5.86 -13.11
C THR A 161 -11.66 -4.33 -13.17
N SER A 162 -10.46 -3.76 -13.34
CA SER A 162 -10.28 -2.31 -13.45
C SER A 162 -10.72 -1.76 -14.81
N LYS A 163 -10.63 -2.56 -15.89
CA LYS A 163 -11.14 -2.17 -17.22
C LYS A 163 -12.66 -2.01 -17.25
N GLN A 164 -13.41 -2.84 -16.52
CA GLN A 164 -14.88 -2.74 -16.43
C GLN A 164 -15.33 -1.51 -15.65
N LEU A 165 -14.63 -1.13 -14.58
CA LEU A 165 -14.94 0.09 -13.83
C LEU A 165 -14.58 1.36 -14.59
N ARG A 166 -13.51 1.34 -15.36
CA ARG A 166 -13.10 2.48 -16.22
C ARG A 166 -14.11 2.76 -17.34
N SER A 167 -14.68 1.71 -17.93
CA SER A 167 -15.72 1.86 -18.96
C SER A 167 -17.01 2.46 -18.40
N ALA A 168 -17.42 2.07 -17.20
CA ALA A 168 -18.63 2.60 -16.55
C ALA A 168 -18.51 4.09 -16.21
N LEU A 169 -17.33 4.54 -15.75
CA LEU A 169 -17.07 5.95 -15.45
C LEU A 169 -16.96 6.80 -16.73
N PHE A 170 -16.37 6.23 -17.79
CA PHE A 170 -16.30 6.90 -19.11
C PHE A 170 -17.70 7.10 -19.72
N TRP A 171 -18.54 6.08 -19.71
CA TRP A 171 -19.92 6.16 -20.20
C TRP A 171 -20.79 7.13 -19.40
N ARG A 172 -20.54 7.26 -18.09
CA ARG A 172 -21.23 8.24 -17.25
C ARG A 172 -20.86 9.68 -17.61
N LYS A 173 -19.58 9.95 -17.93
CA LYS A 173 -19.13 11.25 -18.43
C LYS A 173 -19.70 11.55 -19.82
N VAL A 174 -19.67 10.58 -20.74
CA VAL A 174 -20.22 10.74 -22.10
C VAL A 174 -21.71 11.02 -22.06
N ARG A 175 -22.49 10.32 -21.21
CA ARG A 175 -23.93 10.63 -21.02
C ARG A 175 -24.16 12.04 -20.48
N MET A 176 -23.34 12.51 -19.57
CA MET A 176 -23.48 13.87 -19.02
C MET A 176 -23.22 14.92 -20.10
N TYR A 177 -22.18 14.74 -20.93
CA TYR A 177 -21.91 15.65 -22.06
C TYR A 177 -22.98 15.59 -23.14
N ALA A 178 -23.55 14.41 -23.43
CA ALA A 178 -24.64 14.26 -24.37
C ALA A 178 -25.93 14.97 -23.91
N LEU A 179 -26.24 14.94 -22.61
CA LEU A 179 -27.37 15.67 -22.03
C LEU A 179 -27.16 17.21 -22.11
N PHE A 180 -25.93 17.68 -21.89
CA PHE A 180 -25.62 19.10 -22.04
C PHE A 180 -25.72 19.58 -23.50
N ALA A 181 -25.28 18.74 -24.45
CA ALA A 181 -25.38 19.06 -25.88
C ALA A 181 -26.81 19.02 -26.43
N ALA A 182 -27.71 18.28 -25.81
CA ALA A 182 -29.11 18.19 -26.18
C ALA A 182 -30.00 19.31 -25.57
N ALA A 183 -29.46 20.07 -24.60
CA ALA A 183 -30.12 21.16 -23.89
C ALA A 183 -29.73 22.56 -24.43
N LEU A 184 -28.87 22.64 -25.44
CA LEU A 184 -28.45 23.85 -26.17
C LEU A 184 -29.13 23.87 -27.56
#